data_91936a014f22a34a37299a33477e12a8
#
_entry.id   91936a014f22a34a37299a33477e12a8
#
_cell.length_a   1.000
_cell.length_b   1.000
_cell.length_c   1.000
_cell.angle_alpha   90.00
_cell.angle_beta   90.00
_cell.angle_gamma   90.00
#
_symmetry.space_group_name_H-M   'P 1'
#
loop_
_entity.id
_entity.type
_entity.pdbx_description
1 polymer ?
#
loop_
_entity_poly.entity_id
_entity_poly.type
_entity_poly.pdbx_seq_one_letter_code
_entity_poly.pdbx_strand_id
1 'polypeptide(L)'
;IIQVEKKSGNLLGVIVQFGGQTPLKLSDSLSNMGINILGTTPDTIDLAEDRDRFQKLIQDLNLKQPKNKIAYSINESRKTILDIGLPIILRPSYVLGGRAMVILRDDNDFDEYIENTLPALVPEDIKSKFPQQKEKQIHTLLSTNPLLLDSYLSDAIEIDVDAISDGLNVHICGIMQHIEEAGVHSGDSACSIP
;
A
#
# COMPACT_ATOMS: atom_id res chain seq x y z
N ILE A 1 14.19 -17.32 -17.20
CA ILE A 1 13.96 -18.38 -16.21
C ILE A 1 12.86 -19.32 -16.72
N ILE A 2 11.59 -18.92 -16.84
CA ILE A 2 10.45 -19.78 -17.22
C ILE A 2 10.70 -20.59 -18.49
N GLN A 3 11.28 -20.01 -19.55
CA GLN A 3 11.59 -20.72 -20.78
C GLN A 3 12.69 -21.78 -20.58
N VAL A 4 13.57 -21.59 -19.62
CA VAL A 4 14.59 -22.58 -19.27
C VAL A 4 13.96 -23.73 -18.50
N GLU A 5 13.11 -23.43 -17.52
CA GLU A 5 12.39 -24.44 -16.73
C GLU A 5 11.48 -25.33 -17.61
N LYS A 6 10.79 -24.74 -18.60
CA LYS A 6 10.01 -25.49 -19.58
C LYS A 6 10.82 -26.51 -20.39
N LYS A 7 12.13 -26.30 -20.52
CA LYS A 7 13.02 -27.27 -21.21
C LYS A 7 13.48 -28.39 -20.29
N SER A 8 13.46 -28.16 -19.00
CA SER A 8 13.94 -29.11 -17.99
C SER A 8 12.87 -30.08 -17.51
N GLY A 9 11.59 -29.76 -17.77
CA GLY A 9 10.48 -30.61 -17.33
C GLY A 9 9.11 -30.03 -17.65
N ASN A 10 8.07 -30.60 -17.07
CA ASN A 10 6.71 -30.13 -17.21
C ASN A 10 6.44 -28.99 -16.19
N LEU A 11 6.41 -27.74 -16.67
CA LEU A 11 6.07 -26.60 -15.87
C LEU A 11 4.55 -26.54 -15.63
N LEU A 12 4.10 -26.80 -14.42
CA LEU A 12 2.68 -26.76 -14.05
C LEU A 12 2.17 -25.31 -13.90
N GLY A 13 3.02 -24.41 -13.43
CA GLY A 13 2.70 -23.00 -13.21
C GLY A 13 3.74 -22.30 -12.37
N VAL A 14 3.41 -21.09 -11.92
CA VAL A 14 4.28 -20.23 -11.11
C VAL A 14 3.51 -19.76 -9.88
N ILE A 15 4.11 -19.83 -8.71
CA ILE A 15 3.64 -19.17 -7.50
C ILE A 15 4.31 -17.80 -7.44
N VAL A 16 3.52 -16.73 -7.43
CA VAL A 16 4.01 -15.34 -7.39
C VAL A 16 3.96 -14.74 -5.98
N GLN A 17 3.32 -15.41 -5.03
CA GLN A 17 3.34 -15.07 -3.61
C GLN A 17 4.69 -15.46 -3.00
N PHE A 18 4.98 -15.06 -1.76
CA PHE A 18 6.23 -15.36 -1.03
C PHE A 18 7.51 -14.71 -1.58
N GLY A 19 7.42 -13.86 -2.60
CA GLY A 19 8.57 -13.15 -3.17
C GLY A 19 8.48 -11.63 -3.04
N GLY A 20 7.57 -11.13 -2.22
CA GLY A 20 7.28 -9.70 -2.07
C GLY A 20 6.61 -9.10 -3.32
N GLN A 21 6.67 -7.79 -3.44
CA GLN A 21 5.94 -7.03 -4.45
C GLN A 21 6.39 -7.27 -5.91
N THR A 22 7.66 -7.66 -6.12
CA THR A 22 8.18 -7.83 -7.48
C THR A 22 7.50 -8.97 -8.24
N PRO A 23 7.43 -10.21 -7.74
CA PRO A 23 6.72 -11.27 -8.42
C PRO A 23 5.20 -11.06 -8.46
N LEU A 24 4.58 -10.43 -7.45
CA LEU A 24 3.15 -10.10 -7.47
C LEU A 24 2.80 -9.22 -8.67
N LYS A 25 3.59 -8.19 -8.95
CA LYS A 25 3.40 -7.29 -10.10
C LYS A 25 3.59 -7.96 -11.47
N LEU A 26 4.16 -9.16 -11.51
CA LEU A 26 4.32 -9.94 -12.73
C LEU A 26 3.14 -10.88 -13.01
N SER A 27 2.19 -11.02 -12.08
CA SER A 27 1.09 -11.99 -12.18
C SER A 27 0.30 -11.87 -13.48
N ASP A 28 -0.16 -10.68 -13.82
CA ASP A 28 -0.93 -10.42 -15.04
C ASP A 28 -0.09 -10.64 -16.30
N SER A 29 1.14 -10.15 -16.32
CA SER A 29 2.03 -10.33 -17.46
C SER A 29 2.33 -11.80 -17.73
N LEU A 30 2.55 -12.60 -16.69
CA LEU A 30 2.77 -14.04 -16.79
C LEU A 30 1.51 -14.75 -17.26
N SER A 31 0.36 -14.42 -16.72
CA SER A 31 -0.94 -14.97 -17.11
C SER A 31 -1.24 -14.69 -18.60
N ASN A 32 -1.01 -13.45 -19.06
CA ASN A 32 -1.18 -13.03 -20.44
C ASN A 32 -0.21 -13.75 -21.41
N MET A 33 0.93 -14.22 -20.90
CA MET A 33 1.86 -15.08 -21.65
C MET A 33 1.47 -16.57 -21.64
N GLY A 34 0.31 -16.92 -21.10
CA GLY A 34 -0.16 -18.29 -20.99
C GLY A 34 0.56 -19.12 -19.92
N ILE A 35 1.12 -18.46 -18.90
CA ILE A 35 1.70 -19.13 -17.75
C ILE A 35 0.64 -19.22 -16.66
N ASN A 36 0.39 -20.44 -16.20
CA ASN A 36 -0.56 -20.66 -15.13
C ASN A 36 -0.04 -20.10 -13.80
N ILE A 37 -0.82 -19.24 -13.15
CA ILE A 37 -0.52 -18.76 -11.80
C ILE A 37 -1.17 -19.71 -10.80
N LEU A 38 -0.34 -20.34 -9.98
CA LEU A 38 -0.76 -21.28 -8.94
C LEU A 38 -1.05 -20.53 -7.64
N GLY A 39 -2.06 -20.99 -6.91
CA GLY A 39 -2.52 -20.35 -5.68
C GLY A 39 -3.52 -19.23 -5.97
N THR A 40 -3.28 -18.04 -5.42
CA THR A 40 -4.17 -16.88 -5.59
C THR A 40 -4.15 -16.40 -7.05
N THR A 41 -5.34 -16.22 -7.63
CA THR A 41 -5.48 -15.76 -9.02
C THR A 41 -5.00 -14.32 -9.21
N PRO A 42 -4.56 -13.92 -10.41
CA PRO A 42 -4.17 -12.54 -10.71
C PRO A 42 -5.27 -11.52 -10.34
N ASP A 43 -6.54 -11.80 -10.66
CA ASP A 43 -7.66 -10.92 -10.32
C ASP A 43 -7.85 -10.77 -8.79
N THR A 44 -7.65 -11.85 -8.03
CA THR A 44 -7.73 -11.80 -6.56
C THR A 44 -6.53 -11.06 -5.95
N ILE A 45 -5.35 -11.17 -6.57
CA ILE A 45 -4.18 -10.38 -6.18
C ILE A 45 -4.46 -8.90 -6.42
N ASP A 46 -4.97 -8.54 -7.60
CA ASP A 46 -5.35 -7.16 -7.93
C ASP A 46 -6.45 -6.63 -6.99
N LEU A 47 -7.45 -7.45 -6.68
CA LEU A 47 -8.51 -7.10 -5.70
C LEU A 47 -7.93 -6.74 -4.34
N ALA A 48 -6.89 -7.43 -3.88
CA ALA A 48 -6.24 -7.15 -2.60
C ALA A 48 -5.31 -5.93 -2.65
N GLU A 49 -4.68 -5.66 -3.79
CA GLU A 49 -3.73 -4.55 -3.98
C GLU A 49 -4.42 -3.22 -4.37
N ASP A 50 -5.54 -3.30 -5.11
CA ASP A 50 -6.30 -2.12 -5.51
C ASP A 50 -7.15 -1.61 -4.34
N ARG A 51 -6.92 -0.36 -3.94
CA ARG A 51 -7.59 0.24 -2.78
C ARG A 51 -9.10 0.32 -2.91
N ASP A 52 -9.59 0.71 -4.07
CA ASP A 52 -11.02 0.92 -4.26
C ASP A 52 -11.75 -0.43 -4.29
N ARG A 53 -11.15 -1.42 -4.96
CA ARG A 53 -11.67 -2.79 -4.99
C ARG A 53 -11.67 -3.41 -3.60
N PHE A 54 -10.55 -3.26 -2.87
CA PHE A 54 -10.42 -3.79 -1.51
C PHE A 54 -11.36 -3.12 -0.53
N GLN A 55 -11.48 -1.79 -0.58
CA GLN A 55 -12.41 -1.04 0.27
C GLN A 55 -13.85 -1.51 0.07
N LYS A 56 -14.26 -1.72 -1.19
CA LYS A 56 -15.57 -2.26 -1.51
C LYS A 56 -15.77 -3.66 -0.94
N LEU A 57 -14.79 -4.54 -1.09
CA LEU A 57 -14.81 -5.89 -0.51
C LEU A 57 -15.03 -5.85 1.00
N ILE A 58 -14.27 -5.01 1.72
CA ILE A 58 -14.39 -4.85 3.17
C ILE A 58 -15.78 -4.36 3.57
N GLN A 59 -16.35 -3.42 2.81
CA GLN A 59 -17.71 -2.93 3.01
C GLN A 59 -18.76 -4.02 2.76
N ASP A 60 -18.64 -4.75 1.65
CA ASP A 60 -19.55 -5.84 1.30
C ASP A 60 -19.53 -6.97 2.35
N LEU A 61 -18.39 -7.21 2.97
CA LEU A 61 -18.20 -8.15 4.09
C LEU A 61 -18.63 -7.57 5.45
N ASN A 62 -19.04 -6.30 5.51
CA ASN A 62 -19.38 -5.59 6.74
C ASN A 62 -18.27 -5.63 7.79
N LEU A 63 -17.02 -5.57 7.33
CA LEU A 63 -15.83 -5.50 8.18
C LEU A 63 -15.47 -4.04 8.48
N LYS A 64 -14.82 -3.82 9.63
CA LYS A 64 -14.36 -2.49 10.02
C LYS A 64 -13.05 -2.16 9.30
N GLN A 65 -12.95 -0.93 8.81
CA GLN A 65 -11.75 -0.36 8.22
C GLN A 65 -11.56 1.06 8.74
N PRO A 66 -10.32 1.51 8.99
CA PRO A 66 -10.04 2.93 9.26
C PRO A 66 -10.60 3.82 8.15
N LYS A 67 -11.14 4.98 8.51
CA LYS A 67 -11.53 5.97 7.51
C LYS A 67 -10.30 6.36 6.70
N ASN A 68 -10.42 6.33 5.40
CA ASN A 68 -9.33 6.71 4.49
C ASN A 68 -9.86 7.48 3.29
N LYS A 69 -8.99 8.31 2.73
CA LYS A 69 -9.24 9.02 1.48
C LYS A 69 -7.93 9.27 0.74
N ILE A 70 -8.06 9.46 -0.57
CA ILE A 70 -6.97 9.85 -1.46
C ILE A 70 -7.15 11.34 -1.78
N ALA A 71 -6.07 12.11 -1.79
CA ALA A 71 -6.08 13.53 -2.10
C ALA A 71 -5.06 13.87 -3.19
N TYR A 72 -5.53 14.51 -4.26
CA TYR A 72 -4.72 14.88 -5.43
C TYR A 72 -4.22 16.34 -5.39
N SER A 73 -4.48 17.04 -4.29
CA SER A 73 -4.01 18.41 -4.06
C SER A 73 -3.91 18.73 -2.57
N ILE A 74 -3.16 19.77 -2.22
CA ILE A 74 -3.05 20.28 -0.85
C ILE A 74 -4.42 20.68 -0.31
N ASN A 75 -5.24 21.37 -1.11
CA ASN A 75 -6.57 21.80 -0.70
C ASN A 75 -7.51 20.62 -0.42
N GLU A 76 -7.42 19.58 -1.23
CA GLU A 76 -8.17 18.35 -1.02
C GLU A 76 -7.69 17.60 0.22
N SER A 77 -6.38 17.58 0.47
CA SER A 77 -5.81 17.02 1.69
C SER A 77 -6.33 17.71 2.94
N ARG A 78 -6.35 19.05 2.97
CA ARG A 78 -6.91 19.82 4.11
C ARG A 78 -8.39 19.48 4.36
N LYS A 79 -9.20 19.40 3.31
CA LYS A 79 -10.61 18.99 3.46
C LYS A 79 -10.72 17.57 4.00
N THR A 80 -9.88 16.69 3.50
CA THR A 80 -9.86 15.28 3.94
C THR A 80 -9.45 15.16 5.41
N ILE A 81 -8.48 15.95 5.87
CA ILE A 81 -8.09 16.00 7.29
C ILE A 81 -9.27 16.40 8.16
N LEU A 82 -10.02 17.44 7.75
CA LEU A 82 -11.21 17.87 8.49
C LEU A 82 -12.31 16.80 8.52
N ASP A 83 -12.49 16.06 7.42
CA ASP A 83 -13.52 15.02 7.30
C ASP A 83 -13.19 13.75 8.11
N ILE A 84 -11.92 13.34 8.13
CA ILE A 84 -11.47 12.14 8.83
C ILE A 84 -11.30 12.44 10.33
N GLY A 85 -10.72 13.60 10.66
CA GLY A 85 -10.31 13.99 12.02
C GLY A 85 -8.92 13.48 12.37
N LEU A 86 -8.21 14.26 13.17
CA LEU A 86 -6.86 13.93 13.67
C LEU A 86 -6.94 12.92 14.84
N PRO A 87 -5.92 12.11 15.05
CA PRO A 87 -4.70 11.97 14.26
C PRO A 87 -4.87 11.16 12.97
N ILE A 88 -4.03 11.44 11.97
CA ILE A 88 -4.06 10.83 10.64
C ILE A 88 -2.67 10.32 10.27
N ILE A 89 -2.59 9.16 9.64
CA ILE A 89 -1.40 8.74 8.89
C ILE A 89 -1.50 9.33 7.49
N LEU A 90 -0.50 10.11 7.11
CA LEU A 90 -0.33 10.64 5.78
C LEU A 90 0.87 9.96 5.11
N ARG A 91 0.68 9.50 3.87
CA ARG A 91 1.73 8.86 3.08
C ARG A 91 1.56 9.14 1.59
N PRO A 92 2.65 9.34 0.83
CA PRO A 92 2.59 9.40 -0.62
C PRO A 92 2.27 8.03 -1.22
N SER A 93 1.47 7.99 -2.28
CA SER A 93 1.05 6.73 -2.94
C SER A 93 2.21 5.98 -3.64
N TYR A 94 3.30 6.67 -3.97
CA TYR A 94 4.39 6.14 -4.80
C TYR A 94 5.68 5.81 -4.03
N VAL A 95 5.71 6.05 -2.72
CA VAL A 95 6.91 5.81 -1.90
C VAL A 95 6.77 4.46 -1.20
N LEU A 96 7.77 3.60 -1.37
CA LEU A 96 7.84 2.29 -0.74
C LEU A 96 8.58 2.36 0.61
N GLY A 97 8.25 1.43 1.51
CA GLY A 97 8.97 1.24 2.78
C GLY A 97 8.78 2.36 3.80
N GLY A 98 7.58 2.97 3.87
CA GLY A 98 7.26 3.97 4.90
C GLY A 98 7.99 5.32 4.76
N ARG A 99 8.78 5.53 3.68
CA ARG A 99 9.46 6.81 3.44
C ARG A 99 8.46 7.93 3.31
N ALA A 100 8.72 9.05 4.01
CA ALA A 100 7.86 10.22 4.03
C ALA A 100 6.43 9.95 4.55
N MET A 101 6.21 8.84 5.25
CA MET A 101 5.02 8.61 6.06
C MET A 101 5.13 9.42 7.35
N VAL A 102 4.06 10.08 7.74
CA VAL A 102 4.00 10.89 8.95
C VAL A 102 2.64 10.73 9.63
N ILE A 103 2.65 10.81 10.96
CA ILE A 103 1.42 10.91 11.75
C ILE A 103 1.16 12.38 12.02
N LEU A 104 0.07 12.89 11.47
CA LEU A 104 -0.41 14.25 11.72
C LEU A 104 -1.22 14.23 13.01
N ARG A 105 -0.80 14.99 14.01
CA ARG A 105 -1.49 15.13 15.30
C ARG A 105 -2.24 16.45 15.41
N ASP A 106 -1.74 17.46 14.67
CA ASP A 106 -2.37 18.77 14.57
C ASP A 106 -2.16 19.39 13.16
N ASP A 107 -2.72 20.57 12.95
CA ASP A 107 -2.62 21.25 11.66
C ASP A 107 -1.19 21.70 11.33
N ASN A 108 -0.35 21.95 12.34
CA ASN A 108 1.04 22.38 12.14
C ASN A 108 1.86 21.24 11.54
N ASP A 109 1.61 19.99 11.94
CA ASP A 109 2.28 18.81 11.35
C ASP A 109 2.06 18.74 9.84
N PHE A 110 0.85 19.08 9.37
CA PHE A 110 0.55 19.08 7.95
C PHE A 110 1.23 20.25 7.22
N ASP A 111 1.28 21.44 7.82
CA ASP A 111 1.98 22.58 7.25
C ASP A 111 3.48 22.31 7.14
N GLU A 112 4.08 21.75 8.18
CA GLU A 112 5.49 21.33 8.17
C GLU A 112 5.77 20.28 7.09
N TYR A 113 4.88 19.34 6.92
CA TYR A 113 4.98 18.33 5.86
C TYR A 113 4.99 18.94 4.46
N ILE A 114 4.09 19.89 4.19
CA ILE A 114 4.00 20.61 2.91
C ILE A 114 5.26 21.42 2.64
N GLU A 115 5.80 22.09 3.68
CA GLU A 115 6.93 23.00 3.53
C GLU A 115 8.27 22.24 3.37
N ASN A 116 8.47 21.18 4.13
CA ASN A 116 9.76 20.53 4.28
C ASN A 116 9.83 19.15 3.58
N THR A 117 8.82 18.30 3.74
CA THR A 117 8.87 16.93 3.26
C THR A 117 8.43 16.79 1.80
N LEU A 118 7.28 17.36 1.46
CA LEU A 118 6.69 17.20 0.14
C LEU A 118 7.57 17.77 -0.99
N PRO A 119 8.22 18.94 -0.86
CA PRO A 119 9.15 19.45 -1.89
C PRO A 119 10.38 18.57 -2.12
N ALA A 120 10.84 17.89 -1.08
CA ALA A 120 11.98 16.96 -1.21
C ALA A 120 11.65 15.71 -2.04
N LEU A 121 10.37 15.37 -2.13
CA LEU A 121 9.87 14.22 -2.89
C LEU A 121 9.64 14.53 -4.37
N VAL A 122 9.68 15.79 -4.78
CA VAL A 122 9.46 16.18 -6.19
C VAL A 122 10.62 15.65 -7.05
N PRO A 123 10.33 14.85 -8.10
CA PRO A 123 11.33 14.35 -9.03
C PRO A 123 12.05 15.46 -9.79
N GLU A 124 13.29 15.20 -10.18
CA GLU A 124 14.15 16.19 -10.86
C GLU A 124 13.63 16.63 -12.23
N ASP A 125 12.92 15.78 -12.94
CA ASP A 125 12.25 16.12 -14.21
C ASP A 125 11.14 17.15 -14.02
N ILE A 126 10.35 17.05 -12.94
CA ILE A 126 9.33 18.03 -12.57
C ILE A 126 10.00 19.33 -12.12
N LYS A 127 11.04 19.27 -11.29
CA LYS A 127 11.79 20.47 -10.85
C LYS A 127 12.39 21.22 -12.04
N SER A 128 12.97 20.48 -12.99
CA SER A 128 13.55 21.05 -14.21
C SER A 128 12.51 21.71 -15.12
N LYS A 129 11.29 21.13 -15.16
CA LYS A 129 10.18 21.67 -15.96
C LYS A 129 9.59 22.94 -15.36
N PHE A 130 9.62 23.11 -14.06
CA PHE A 130 9.05 24.24 -13.34
C PHE A 130 10.07 24.85 -12.35
N PRO A 131 11.21 25.40 -12.82
CA PRO A 131 12.24 25.93 -11.93
C PRO A 131 11.67 27.04 -11.04
N GLN A 132 11.96 26.99 -9.75
CA GLN A 132 11.54 27.95 -8.72
C GLN A 132 10.02 28.12 -8.51
N GLN A 133 9.17 27.27 -9.11
CA GLN A 133 7.72 27.31 -9.01
C GLN A 133 7.23 26.12 -8.12
N LYS A 134 7.56 26.17 -6.80
CA LYS A 134 7.25 25.08 -5.86
C LYS A 134 5.78 24.62 -5.92
N GLU A 135 4.84 25.54 -5.96
CA GLU A 135 3.41 25.20 -6.01
C GLU A 135 3.04 24.36 -7.24
N LYS A 136 3.56 24.75 -8.43
CA LYS A 136 3.32 23.96 -9.64
C LYS A 136 4.01 22.62 -9.64
N GLN A 137 5.19 22.54 -9.06
CA GLN A 137 5.91 21.27 -8.86
C GLN A 137 5.08 20.31 -8.01
N ILE A 138 4.62 20.78 -6.85
CA ILE A 138 3.79 19.98 -5.92
C ILE A 138 2.45 19.61 -6.57
N HIS A 139 1.79 20.53 -7.22
CA HIS A 139 0.54 20.25 -7.93
C HIS A 139 0.73 19.16 -9.00
N THR A 140 1.81 19.26 -9.79
CA THR A 140 2.12 18.26 -10.83
C THR A 140 2.43 16.90 -10.19
N LEU A 141 3.18 16.87 -9.10
CA LEU A 141 3.46 15.64 -8.35
C LEU A 141 2.17 15.00 -7.87
N LEU A 142 1.33 15.74 -7.14
CA LEU A 142 0.13 15.20 -6.52
C LEU A 142 -0.95 14.79 -7.52
N SER A 143 -0.98 15.37 -8.71
CA SER A 143 -1.94 15.00 -9.76
C SER A 143 -1.76 13.56 -10.27
N THR A 144 -0.54 13.03 -10.20
CA THR A 144 -0.20 11.66 -10.63
C THR A 144 0.17 10.74 -9.47
N ASN A 145 0.60 11.31 -8.36
CA ASN A 145 1.05 10.59 -7.16
C ASN A 145 0.36 11.20 -5.93
N PRO A 146 -0.90 10.86 -5.68
CA PRO A 146 -1.69 11.46 -4.62
C PRO A 146 -1.17 11.12 -3.23
N LEU A 147 -1.63 11.88 -2.24
CA LEU A 147 -1.46 11.59 -0.83
C LEU A 147 -2.58 10.66 -0.36
N LEU A 148 -2.21 9.70 0.44
CA LEU A 148 -3.11 8.78 1.11
C LEU A 148 -3.23 9.23 2.57
N LEU A 149 -4.45 9.42 3.02
CA LEU A 149 -4.77 9.86 4.37
C LEU A 149 -5.63 8.79 5.03
N ASP A 150 -5.11 8.19 6.07
CA ASP A 150 -5.78 7.14 6.82
C ASP A 150 -5.95 7.57 8.29
N SER A 151 -7.12 7.35 8.90
CA SER A 151 -7.32 7.57 10.33
C SER A 151 -6.32 6.74 11.13
N TYR A 152 -5.57 7.38 12.02
CA TYR A 152 -4.62 6.69 12.89
C TYR A 152 -5.36 6.03 14.05
N LEU A 153 -5.08 4.76 14.27
CA LEU A 153 -5.60 4.00 15.40
C LEU A 153 -4.55 4.00 16.52
N SER A 154 -4.76 4.87 17.52
CA SER A 154 -3.92 4.88 18.72
C SER A 154 -4.08 3.57 19.50
N ASP A 155 -3.00 3.11 20.11
CA ASP A 155 -2.98 1.92 20.98
C ASP A 155 -3.50 0.64 20.30
N ALA A 156 -3.40 0.56 18.98
CA ALA A 156 -3.77 -0.63 18.22
C ALA A 156 -2.69 -1.71 18.35
N ILE A 157 -3.13 -2.95 18.50
CA ILE A 157 -2.27 -4.12 18.41
C ILE A 157 -2.34 -4.63 16.97
N GLU A 158 -1.20 -4.71 16.31
CA GLU A 158 -1.08 -5.25 14.96
C GLU A 158 -0.94 -6.76 14.99
N ILE A 159 -1.72 -7.44 14.18
CA ILE A 159 -1.75 -8.90 14.07
C ILE A 159 -1.70 -9.27 12.59
N ASP A 160 -0.75 -10.12 12.22
CA ASP A 160 -0.71 -10.80 10.94
C ASP A 160 -1.32 -12.20 11.05
N VAL A 161 -2.09 -12.60 10.06
CA VAL A 161 -2.70 -13.95 10.00
C VAL A 161 -2.35 -14.59 8.67
N ASP A 162 -1.61 -15.69 8.73
CA ASP A 162 -1.34 -16.51 7.57
C ASP A 162 -2.40 -17.59 7.41
N ALA A 163 -2.97 -17.68 6.21
CA ALA A 163 -4.02 -18.63 5.91
C ALA A 163 -3.84 -19.29 4.54
N ILE A 164 -4.29 -20.52 4.41
CA ILE A 164 -4.35 -21.28 3.16
C ILE A 164 -5.80 -21.63 2.89
N SER A 165 -6.22 -21.53 1.62
CA SER A 165 -7.55 -21.91 1.17
C SER A 165 -7.48 -22.89 -0.01
N ASP A 166 -8.38 -23.86 0.00
CA ASP A 166 -8.64 -24.74 -1.15
C ASP A 166 -9.80 -24.24 -2.04
N GLY A 167 -10.31 -23.02 -1.75
CA GLY A 167 -11.44 -22.39 -2.42
C GLY A 167 -12.80 -22.67 -1.73
N LEU A 168 -12.87 -23.61 -0.80
CA LEU A 168 -14.07 -23.94 -0.01
C LEU A 168 -13.83 -23.74 1.50
N ASN A 169 -12.67 -24.17 1.95
CA ASN A 169 -12.26 -24.09 3.37
C ASN A 169 -11.06 -23.17 3.51
N VAL A 170 -10.94 -22.57 4.69
CA VAL A 170 -9.78 -21.76 5.08
C VAL A 170 -9.12 -22.41 6.27
N HIS A 171 -7.82 -22.62 6.20
CA HIS A 171 -6.98 -23.08 7.29
C HIS A 171 -6.06 -21.96 7.75
N ILE A 172 -6.14 -21.60 9.02
CA ILE A 172 -5.23 -20.62 9.65
C ILE A 172 -3.92 -21.35 9.98
N CYS A 173 -2.84 -20.92 9.34
CA CYS A 173 -1.51 -21.50 9.53
C CYS A 173 -0.79 -20.93 10.74
N GLY A 174 -1.01 -19.64 11.01
CA GLY A 174 -0.41 -18.93 12.13
C GLY A 174 -1.04 -17.58 12.36
N ILE A 175 -0.93 -17.12 13.60
CA ILE A 175 -1.31 -15.77 14.01
C ILE A 175 -0.06 -15.19 14.69
N MET A 176 0.37 -14.00 14.25
CA MET A 176 1.56 -13.32 14.76
C MET A 176 1.16 -11.95 15.30
N GLN A 177 1.45 -11.70 16.56
CA GLN A 177 1.29 -10.38 17.15
C GLN A 177 2.59 -9.61 17.01
N HIS A 178 2.53 -8.39 16.49
CA HIS A 178 3.66 -7.48 16.43
C HIS A 178 4.01 -6.96 17.82
N ILE A 179 5.30 -6.82 18.10
CA ILE A 179 5.82 -6.29 19.38
C ILE A 179 5.95 -4.78 19.30
N GLU A 180 6.34 -4.25 18.14
CA GLU A 180 6.43 -2.84 17.85
C GLU A 180 5.03 -2.22 17.69
N GLU A 181 4.96 -0.90 17.81
CA GLU A 181 3.73 -0.15 17.59
C GLU A 181 3.16 -0.35 16.20
N ALA A 182 1.83 -0.37 16.10
CA ALA A 182 1.14 -0.49 14.82
C ALA A 182 1.56 0.63 13.84
N GLY A 183 1.83 0.21 12.59
CA GLY A 183 2.34 1.09 11.53
C GLY A 183 3.84 0.97 11.27
N VAL A 184 4.59 0.25 12.09
CA VAL A 184 5.94 -0.19 11.73
C VAL A 184 5.81 -1.26 10.64
N HIS A 185 6.68 -1.19 9.61
CA HIS A 185 6.63 -2.16 8.52
C HIS A 185 6.83 -3.59 9.05
N SER A 186 5.97 -4.52 8.66
CA SER A 186 5.95 -5.90 9.17
C SER A 186 7.29 -6.63 9.02
N GLY A 187 8.06 -6.32 7.97
CA GLY A 187 9.40 -6.87 7.77
C GLY A 187 10.47 -6.37 8.76
N ASP A 188 10.18 -5.28 9.48
CA ASP A 188 11.08 -4.65 10.45
C ASP A 188 10.60 -4.85 11.89
N SER A 189 9.48 -5.52 12.09
CA SER A 189 8.86 -5.78 13.38
C SER A 189 9.18 -7.18 13.88
N ALA A 190 9.43 -7.30 15.17
CA ALA A 190 9.48 -8.60 15.84
C ALA A 190 8.07 -9.10 16.12
N CYS A 191 7.86 -10.41 16.02
CA CYS A 191 6.56 -11.02 16.20
C CYS A 191 6.58 -12.05 17.33
N SER A 192 5.48 -12.10 18.09
CA SER A 192 5.18 -13.17 19.04
C SER A 192 4.13 -14.09 18.43
N ILE A 193 4.39 -15.37 18.46
CA ILE A 193 3.44 -16.43 18.08
C ILE A 193 2.88 -17.00 19.38
N PRO A 194 1.57 -16.83 19.64
CA PRO A 194 0.91 -17.35 20.85
C PRO A 194 0.82 -18.88 20.86
#